data_f5699fd9999513b760afe1b34d610ea2
#
_entry.id   f5699fd9999513b760afe1b34d610ea2
#
_cell.length_a   1.000
_cell.length_b   1.000
_cell.length_c   1.000
_cell.angle_alpha   90.00
_cell.angle_beta   90.00
_cell.angle_gamma   90.00
#
_symmetry.space_group_name_H-M   'P 1'
#
loop_
_entity.id
_entity.type
_entity.pdbx_description
1 polymer ?
#
loop_
_entity_poly.entity_id
_entity_poly.type
_entity_poly.pdbx_seq_one_letter_code
_entity_poly.pdbx_strand_id
1 'polypeptide(L)'
;MTGPPGGFDVLSGAGDPGAAITPPPDGIRTVSARPATATRVVMIRHGEAVCNVSGVCGGRLGCQGLTPRGRRQVEGLRDRLLATGELVGADVLYASVLPRAIETAELVAPALVGDRAGSSAGGGHAPDVVTECGLCELHPGEADGLTWSEFTAKFGTLDWDDDPGQPIAPGGESWTGFVNRVAGTLDSLAGTHRGQVVVVACHAGVIEASLLAKLPVAGGLAGARLQLRTEHASMTTWEIDEERWRLLGYNDVARPAPAW
;
A
#
# COMPACT_ATOMS: atom_id res chain seq x y z
N MET A 1 9.63 39.29 2.06
CA MET A 1 10.69 38.42 2.57
C MET A 1 10.35 38.11 4.03
N THR A 2 9.67 37.03 4.27
CA THR A 2 9.47 36.44 5.61
C THR A 2 9.55 34.93 5.42
N GLY A 3 10.61 34.34 5.99
CA GLY A 3 10.87 32.90 5.96
C GLY A 3 9.87 32.14 6.87
N PRO A 4 9.81 30.81 6.75
CA PRO A 4 8.88 30.01 7.53
C PRO A 4 9.26 30.00 9.01
N PRO A 5 8.28 29.94 9.93
CA PRO A 5 8.54 29.89 11.36
C PRO A 5 8.85 28.48 11.85
N GLY A 6 9.76 28.41 12.79
CA GLY A 6 9.75 27.44 13.85
C GLY A 6 10.63 26.24 13.71
N GLY A 7 11.87 26.38 14.25
CA GLY A 7 12.70 25.26 14.66
C GLY A 7 12.04 24.47 15.79
N PHE A 8 12.13 23.15 15.75
CA PHE A 8 11.75 22.28 16.84
C PHE A 8 12.84 22.29 17.90
N ASP A 9 12.51 22.75 19.09
CA ASP A 9 13.33 22.56 20.29
C ASP A 9 13.41 21.06 20.60
N VAL A 10 14.63 20.56 20.55
CA VAL A 10 14.97 19.20 20.99
C VAL A 10 14.90 19.24 22.53
N LEU A 11 13.90 18.58 23.09
CA LEU A 11 13.89 18.32 24.53
C LEU A 11 15.07 17.41 24.87
N SER A 12 16.09 18.01 25.49
CA SER A 12 17.25 17.33 26.07
C SER A 12 16.79 16.59 27.34
N GLY A 13 16.33 15.38 27.17
CA GLY A 13 16.25 14.39 28.24
C GLY A 13 17.57 13.63 28.29
N ALA A 14 18.45 13.95 29.24
CA ALA A 14 19.64 13.18 29.51
C ALA A 14 19.23 11.84 30.10
N GLY A 15 19.05 10.83 29.25
CA GLY A 15 18.98 9.41 29.63
C GLY A 15 20.42 8.91 29.87
N ASP A 16 20.60 8.17 30.93
CA ASP A 16 21.85 7.52 31.34
C ASP A 16 22.47 6.73 30.15
N PRO A 17 23.70 7.05 29.71
CA PRO A 17 24.36 6.37 28.61
C PRO A 17 24.87 4.95 28.94
N GLY A 18 24.53 4.38 30.09
CA GLY A 18 25.04 3.11 30.57
C GLY A 18 24.08 1.92 30.57
N ALA A 19 22.83 2.08 30.15
CA ALA A 19 21.92 0.94 30.04
C ALA A 19 22.26 0.12 28.78
N ALA A 20 22.98 -0.99 28.99
CA ALA A 20 23.21 -1.97 27.94
C ALA A 20 21.87 -2.49 27.43
N ILE A 21 21.56 -2.18 26.15
CA ILE A 21 20.41 -2.77 25.45
C ILE A 21 20.72 -4.27 25.35
N THR A 22 20.09 -5.06 26.22
CA THR A 22 20.14 -6.53 26.11
C THR A 22 19.43 -6.89 24.80
N PRO A 23 20.11 -7.53 23.82
CA PRO A 23 19.42 -8.00 22.62
C PRO A 23 18.31 -8.97 23.05
N PRO A 24 17.16 -8.97 22.37
CA PRO A 24 16.12 -9.96 22.64
C PRO A 24 16.73 -11.35 22.47
N PRO A 25 16.32 -12.34 23.29
CA PRO A 25 16.81 -13.70 23.14
C PRO A 25 16.59 -14.16 21.71
N ASP A 26 17.61 -14.78 21.12
CA ASP A 26 17.60 -15.37 19.78
C ASP A 26 16.45 -16.37 19.64
N GLY A 27 15.30 -15.86 19.35
CA GLY A 27 14.14 -16.56 18.86
C GLY A 27 13.76 -15.86 17.56
N ILE A 28 14.28 -16.37 16.43
CA ILE A 28 13.61 -16.15 15.15
C ILE A 28 12.14 -16.48 15.45
N ARG A 29 11.29 -15.45 15.52
CA ARG A 29 9.85 -15.68 15.50
C ARG A 29 9.59 -16.35 14.15
N THR A 30 9.58 -17.68 14.17
CA THR A 30 8.96 -18.43 13.09
C THR A 30 7.60 -17.83 12.93
N VAL A 31 7.37 -17.16 11.80
CA VAL A 31 6.04 -16.70 11.42
C VAL A 31 5.16 -17.94 11.57
N SER A 32 4.28 -17.93 12.56
CA SER A 32 3.40 -19.06 12.83
C SER A 32 2.76 -19.45 11.51
N ALA A 33 2.82 -20.72 11.16
CA ALA A 33 2.26 -21.20 9.91
C ALA A 33 0.83 -20.64 9.80
N ARG A 34 0.51 -20.02 8.65
CA ARG A 34 -0.81 -19.44 8.42
C ARG A 34 -1.89 -20.50 8.69
N PRO A 35 -2.89 -20.25 9.55
CA PRO A 35 -4.04 -21.15 9.66
C PRO A 35 -4.65 -21.38 8.28
N ALA A 36 -5.04 -22.61 7.97
CA ALA A 36 -5.61 -22.93 6.65
C ALA A 36 -6.87 -22.12 6.31
N THR A 37 -7.57 -21.64 7.34
CA THR A 37 -8.77 -20.79 7.24
C THR A 37 -8.45 -19.30 7.09
N ALA A 38 -7.25 -18.87 7.45
CA ALA A 38 -6.89 -17.46 7.42
C ALA A 38 -6.62 -16.97 5.99
N THR A 39 -7.25 -15.87 5.61
CA THR A 39 -6.98 -15.14 4.38
C THR A 39 -5.76 -14.25 4.57
N ARG A 40 -4.88 -14.17 3.58
CA ARG A 40 -3.78 -13.21 3.57
C ARG A 40 -3.95 -12.23 2.42
N VAL A 41 -3.96 -10.94 2.73
CA VAL A 41 -3.99 -9.86 1.73
C VAL A 41 -2.64 -9.16 1.75
N VAL A 42 -1.91 -9.26 0.64
CA VAL A 42 -0.61 -8.63 0.44
C VAL A 42 -0.79 -7.44 -0.50
N MET A 43 -0.73 -6.24 0.05
CA MET A 43 -0.88 -5.00 -0.70
C MET A 43 0.49 -4.50 -1.15
N ILE A 44 0.65 -4.28 -2.45
CA ILE A 44 1.87 -3.76 -3.06
C ILE A 44 1.59 -2.35 -3.55
N ARG A 45 2.31 -1.35 -3.02
CA ARG A 45 2.27 -0.01 -3.63
C ARG A 45 2.93 -0.08 -5.00
N HIS A 46 2.30 0.53 -6.02
CA HIS A 46 2.89 0.63 -7.36
C HIS A 46 4.31 1.23 -7.33
N GLY A 47 5.13 0.92 -8.33
CA GLY A 47 6.41 1.58 -8.56
C GLY A 47 6.25 3.08 -8.84
N GLU A 48 7.33 3.85 -8.83
CA GLU A 48 7.28 5.29 -9.17
C GLU A 48 6.55 5.51 -10.50
N ALA A 49 5.51 6.35 -10.49
CA ALA A 49 4.70 6.64 -11.66
C ALA A 49 5.05 8.00 -12.26
N VAL A 50 4.75 8.18 -13.55
CA VAL A 50 4.98 9.44 -14.26
C VAL A 50 4.28 10.61 -13.56
N CYS A 51 3.04 10.43 -13.11
CA CYS A 51 2.29 11.45 -12.37
C CYS A 51 2.94 11.84 -11.03
N ASN A 52 3.68 10.93 -10.36
CA ASN A 52 4.41 11.27 -9.14
C ASN A 52 5.56 12.25 -9.41
N VAL A 53 6.25 12.09 -10.53
CA VAL A 53 7.40 12.92 -10.92
C VAL A 53 6.95 14.23 -11.54
N SER A 54 5.91 14.20 -12.37
CA SER A 54 5.37 15.39 -13.03
C SER A 54 4.50 16.27 -12.11
N GLY A 55 4.20 15.79 -10.90
CA GLY A 55 3.35 16.54 -9.95
C GLY A 55 1.91 16.72 -10.43
N VAL A 56 1.38 15.69 -11.11
CA VAL A 56 0.02 15.68 -11.68
C VAL A 56 -0.91 14.83 -10.81
N CYS A 57 -2.15 15.27 -10.64
CA CYS A 57 -3.21 14.45 -10.06
C CYS A 57 -3.47 13.23 -10.95
N GLY A 58 -2.99 12.08 -10.51
CA GLY A 58 -2.91 10.86 -11.30
C GLY A 58 -4.13 9.96 -11.18
N GLY A 59 -5.32 10.43 -11.60
CA GLY A 59 -6.48 9.60 -11.84
C GLY A 59 -6.41 8.87 -13.18
N ARG A 60 -7.55 8.62 -13.82
CA ARG A 60 -7.61 7.90 -15.11
C ARG A 60 -7.01 8.72 -16.27
N LEU A 61 -7.14 10.04 -16.23
CA LEU A 61 -6.61 10.94 -17.27
C LEU A 61 -5.13 11.28 -17.00
N GLY A 62 -4.78 11.53 -15.75
CA GLY A 62 -3.42 11.95 -15.38
C GLY A 62 -2.42 10.81 -15.23
N CYS A 63 -2.86 9.53 -15.22
CA CYS A 63 -1.97 8.39 -15.04
C CYS A 63 -1.39 7.91 -16.38
N GLN A 64 -0.07 8.06 -16.55
CA GLN A 64 0.69 7.61 -17.73
C GLN A 64 1.55 6.36 -17.44
N GLY A 65 1.22 5.60 -16.39
CA GLY A 65 1.97 4.39 -16.03
C GLY A 65 3.24 4.66 -15.21
N LEU A 66 4.12 3.65 -15.16
CA LEU A 66 5.37 3.69 -14.40
C LEU A 66 6.48 4.46 -15.13
N THR A 67 7.35 5.11 -14.35
CA THR A 67 8.64 5.60 -14.88
C THR A 67 9.59 4.42 -15.13
N PRO A 68 10.69 4.63 -15.89
CA PRO A 68 11.76 3.61 -15.97
C PRO A 68 12.35 3.25 -14.60
N ARG A 69 12.38 4.20 -13.66
CA ARG A 69 12.80 3.94 -12.28
C ARG A 69 11.77 3.10 -11.54
N GLY A 70 10.47 3.42 -11.71
CA GLY A 70 9.38 2.65 -11.11
C GLY A 70 9.37 1.20 -11.56
N ARG A 71 9.60 0.93 -12.86
CA ARG A 71 9.74 -0.44 -13.38
C ARG A 71 10.86 -1.18 -12.69
N ARG A 72 12.08 -0.58 -12.58
CA ARG A 72 13.19 -1.21 -11.86
C ARG A 72 12.90 -1.46 -10.38
N GLN A 73 12.13 -0.59 -9.71
CA GLN A 73 11.72 -0.83 -8.32
C GLN A 73 10.84 -2.10 -8.21
N VAL A 74 9.89 -2.27 -9.12
CA VAL A 74 9.01 -3.44 -9.15
C VAL A 74 9.75 -4.70 -9.59
N GLU A 75 10.67 -4.59 -10.55
CA GLU A 75 11.57 -5.68 -10.94
C GLU A 75 12.41 -6.16 -9.75
N GLY A 76 12.96 -5.22 -8.95
CA GLY A 76 13.67 -5.58 -7.73
C GLY A 76 12.80 -6.30 -6.69
N LEU A 77 11.54 -5.91 -6.56
CA LEU A 77 10.58 -6.65 -5.73
C LEU A 77 10.32 -8.03 -6.32
N ARG A 78 10.03 -8.14 -7.61
CA ARG A 78 9.84 -9.43 -8.29
C ARG A 78 11.02 -10.37 -8.05
N ASP A 79 12.24 -9.88 -8.23
CA ASP A 79 13.45 -10.69 -8.08
C ASP A 79 13.63 -11.18 -6.64
N ARG A 80 13.31 -10.35 -5.65
CA ARG A 80 13.20 -10.78 -4.25
C ARG A 80 12.17 -11.89 -4.08
N LEU A 81 10.96 -11.70 -4.60
CA LEU A 81 9.87 -12.68 -4.49
C LEU A 81 10.24 -14.01 -5.14
N LEU A 82 10.92 -13.98 -6.29
CA LEU A 82 11.46 -15.18 -6.95
C LEU A 82 12.52 -15.87 -6.10
N ALA A 83 13.42 -15.12 -5.48
CA ALA A 83 14.49 -15.67 -4.65
C ALA A 83 13.99 -16.27 -3.33
N THR A 84 12.96 -15.66 -2.72
CA THR A 84 12.42 -16.09 -1.42
C THR A 84 11.27 -17.09 -1.53
N GLY A 85 10.55 -17.07 -2.63
CA GLY A 85 9.33 -17.87 -2.80
C GLY A 85 8.16 -17.47 -1.87
N GLU A 86 8.26 -16.31 -1.21
CA GLU A 86 7.30 -15.91 -0.15
C GLU A 86 5.85 -15.74 -0.61
N LEU A 87 5.62 -15.52 -1.91
CA LEU A 87 4.29 -15.41 -2.52
C LEU A 87 4.02 -16.47 -3.60
N VAL A 88 4.86 -17.49 -3.70
CA VAL A 88 4.65 -18.62 -4.62
C VAL A 88 3.32 -19.31 -4.30
N GLY A 89 2.50 -19.52 -5.33
CA GLY A 89 1.18 -20.13 -5.19
C GLY A 89 0.12 -19.15 -4.64
N ALA A 90 0.32 -17.85 -4.75
CA ALA A 90 -0.73 -16.87 -4.50
C ALA A 90 -1.96 -17.19 -5.36
N ASP A 91 -3.16 -17.09 -4.74
CA ASP A 91 -4.39 -17.58 -5.35
C ASP A 91 -4.98 -16.63 -6.37
N VAL A 92 -4.82 -15.34 -6.15
CA VAL A 92 -5.39 -14.30 -7.01
C VAL A 92 -4.54 -13.03 -6.97
N LEU A 93 -4.50 -12.34 -8.10
CA LEU A 93 -3.80 -11.06 -8.26
C LEU A 93 -4.77 -9.98 -8.70
N TYR A 94 -5.00 -9.02 -7.82
CA TYR A 94 -5.79 -7.83 -8.11
C TYR A 94 -4.90 -6.63 -8.42
N ALA A 95 -5.42 -5.73 -9.21
CA ALA A 95 -4.85 -4.40 -9.42
C ALA A 95 -5.94 -3.33 -9.40
N SER A 96 -5.60 -2.13 -8.93
CA SER A 96 -6.36 -0.93 -9.29
C SER A 96 -6.45 -0.80 -10.81
N VAL A 97 -7.52 -0.19 -11.32
CA VAL A 97 -7.68 0.03 -12.77
C VAL A 97 -6.70 1.06 -13.36
N LEU A 98 -5.87 1.68 -12.54
CA LEU A 98 -4.92 2.70 -12.99
C LEU A 98 -3.67 2.05 -13.60
N PRO A 99 -3.18 2.53 -14.76
CA PRO A 99 -2.06 1.91 -15.49
C PRO A 99 -0.85 1.59 -14.62
N ARG A 100 -0.43 2.49 -13.71
CA ARG A 100 0.72 2.26 -12.82
C ARG A 100 0.58 1.04 -11.90
N ALA A 101 -0.66 0.73 -11.49
CA ALA A 101 -0.94 -0.44 -10.66
C ALA A 101 -1.03 -1.72 -11.50
N ILE A 102 -1.64 -1.65 -12.68
CA ILE A 102 -1.71 -2.77 -13.63
C ILE A 102 -0.29 -3.19 -14.04
N GLU A 103 0.56 -2.25 -14.49
CA GLU A 103 1.96 -2.53 -14.83
C GLU A 103 2.74 -3.14 -13.65
N THR A 104 2.46 -2.68 -12.42
CA THR A 104 3.08 -3.26 -11.21
C THR A 104 2.64 -4.71 -11.02
N ALA A 105 1.35 -5.01 -11.16
CA ALA A 105 0.83 -6.37 -11.04
C ALA A 105 1.42 -7.30 -12.12
N GLU A 106 1.44 -6.84 -13.37
CA GLU A 106 2.00 -7.61 -14.50
C GLU A 106 3.48 -7.95 -14.30
N LEU A 107 4.28 -7.00 -13.79
CA LEU A 107 5.70 -7.22 -13.50
C LEU A 107 5.94 -8.18 -12.34
N VAL A 108 5.05 -8.22 -11.35
CA VAL A 108 5.15 -9.12 -10.19
C VAL A 108 4.59 -10.51 -10.48
N ALA A 109 3.60 -10.64 -11.37
CA ALA A 109 2.90 -11.88 -11.67
C ALA A 109 3.80 -13.11 -11.87
N PRO A 110 4.95 -13.04 -12.59
CA PRO A 110 5.85 -14.19 -12.76
C PRO A 110 6.38 -14.77 -11.44
N ALA A 111 6.49 -13.98 -10.39
CA ALA A 111 6.97 -14.44 -9.08
C ALA A 111 5.89 -15.13 -8.22
N LEU A 112 4.64 -15.13 -8.68
CA LEU A 112 3.52 -15.77 -8.00
C LEU A 112 3.25 -17.18 -8.51
N VAL A 113 3.95 -17.60 -9.58
CA VAL A 113 3.82 -18.93 -10.19
C VAL A 113 4.22 -20.00 -9.19
N GLY A 114 3.38 -20.99 -8.97
CA GLY A 114 3.67 -22.11 -8.09
C GLY A 114 2.69 -23.25 -8.28
N ASP A 115 3.13 -24.45 -7.91
CA ASP A 115 2.26 -25.61 -7.87
C ASP A 115 1.32 -25.47 -6.68
N ARG A 116 0.03 -25.30 -6.96
CA ARG A 116 -0.99 -25.44 -5.92
C ARG A 116 -1.08 -26.89 -5.48
N ALA A 117 -0.92 -27.14 -4.21
CA ALA A 117 -1.24 -28.44 -3.64
C ALA A 117 -2.70 -28.77 -3.92
N GLY A 118 -2.97 -29.63 -4.89
CA GLY A 118 -4.33 -30.02 -5.33
C GLY A 118 -4.73 -29.59 -6.74
N SER A 119 -3.90 -28.85 -7.48
CA SER A 119 -4.13 -28.59 -8.90
C SER A 119 -3.59 -29.76 -9.73
N SER A 120 -4.49 -30.48 -10.40
CA SER A 120 -4.15 -31.58 -11.31
C SER A 120 -3.65 -31.11 -12.70
N ALA A 121 -3.49 -29.80 -12.91
CA ALA A 121 -2.94 -29.23 -14.11
C ALA A 121 -1.43 -28.94 -13.88
N GLY A 122 -0.59 -29.86 -14.30
CA GLY A 122 0.87 -29.70 -14.30
C GLY A 122 1.28 -28.49 -15.14
N GLY A 123 1.93 -27.52 -14.53
CA GLY A 123 2.43 -26.29 -15.12
C GLY A 123 1.83 -25.08 -14.40
N GLY A 124 2.54 -24.58 -13.36
CA GLY A 124 2.12 -23.37 -12.65
C GLY A 124 1.97 -22.21 -13.64
N HIS A 125 0.80 -21.59 -13.68
CA HIS A 125 0.53 -20.36 -14.42
C HIS A 125 0.42 -19.21 -13.43
N ALA A 126 0.94 -18.03 -13.79
CA ALA A 126 0.70 -16.83 -12.98
C ALA A 126 -0.79 -16.54 -12.95
N PRO A 127 -1.35 -16.08 -11.81
CA PRO A 127 -2.73 -15.65 -11.78
C PRO A 127 -2.93 -14.46 -12.72
N ASP A 128 -4.06 -14.46 -13.45
CA ASP A 128 -4.46 -13.30 -14.26
C ASP A 128 -4.67 -12.07 -13.38
N VAL A 129 -4.35 -10.90 -13.94
CA VAL A 129 -4.58 -9.63 -13.25
C VAL A 129 -6.06 -9.27 -13.34
N VAL A 130 -6.74 -9.30 -12.19
CA VAL A 130 -8.13 -8.85 -12.07
C VAL A 130 -8.14 -7.38 -11.66
N THR A 131 -8.76 -6.51 -12.46
CA THR A 131 -8.84 -5.08 -12.12
C THR A 131 -10.06 -4.77 -11.26
N GLU A 132 -9.84 -3.97 -10.18
CA GLU A 132 -10.89 -3.57 -9.25
C GLU A 132 -10.77 -2.08 -8.91
N CYS A 133 -11.82 -1.31 -9.26
CA CYS A 133 -11.84 0.14 -9.03
C CYS A 133 -11.92 0.51 -7.54
N GLY A 134 -12.42 -0.40 -6.70
CA GLY A 134 -12.38 -0.26 -5.25
C GLY A 134 -10.98 -0.12 -4.68
N LEU A 135 -9.95 -0.54 -5.44
CA LEU A 135 -8.53 -0.44 -5.10
C LEU A 135 -7.84 0.80 -5.72
N CYS A 136 -8.59 1.69 -6.39
CA CYS A 136 -8.03 2.91 -6.95
C CYS A 136 -7.57 3.87 -5.84
N GLU A 137 -6.59 4.71 -6.17
CA GLU A 137 -6.28 5.88 -5.38
C GLU A 137 -7.51 6.79 -5.31
N LEU A 138 -7.53 7.73 -4.39
CA LEU A 138 -8.61 8.69 -4.25
C LEU A 138 -9.02 9.25 -5.62
N HIS A 139 -10.31 9.17 -5.95
CA HIS A 139 -10.83 9.65 -7.23
C HIS A 139 -10.81 11.17 -7.26
N PRO A 140 -10.02 11.78 -8.15
CA PRO A 140 -9.78 13.21 -8.11
C PRO A 140 -10.89 14.07 -8.73
N GLY A 141 -11.90 13.48 -9.39
CA GLY A 141 -12.95 14.25 -10.07
C GLY A 141 -12.38 15.19 -11.13
N GLU A 142 -12.81 16.46 -11.12
CA GLU A 142 -12.32 17.49 -12.06
C GLU A 142 -10.84 17.86 -11.86
N ALA A 143 -10.19 17.38 -10.80
CA ALA A 143 -8.77 17.57 -10.60
C ALA A 143 -7.90 16.57 -11.39
N ASP A 144 -8.49 15.54 -12.00
CA ASP A 144 -7.75 14.52 -12.75
C ASP A 144 -6.97 15.12 -13.93
N GLY A 145 -5.68 14.90 -13.94
CA GLY A 145 -4.77 15.41 -14.97
C GLY A 145 -4.24 16.83 -14.72
N LEU A 146 -4.73 17.55 -13.72
CA LEU A 146 -4.18 18.85 -13.33
C LEU A 146 -2.86 18.68 -12.59
N THR A 147 -1.94 19.62 -12.78
CA THR A 147 -0.79 19.77 -11.87
C THR A 147 -1.27 20.25 -10.50
N TRP A 148 -0.50 20.00 -9.44
CA TRP A 148 -0.84 20.50 -8.09
C TRP A 148 -0.93 22.02 -8.04
N SER A 149 -0.18 22.73 -8.88
CA SER A 149 -0.26 24.20 -9.01
C SER A 149 -1.60 24.64 -9.60
N GLU A 150 -2.03 23.99 -10.70
CA GLU A 150 -3.35 24.25 -11.32
C GLU A 150 -4.48 23.85 -10.38
N PHE A 151 -4.34 22.73 -9.69
CA PHE A 151 -5.28 22.30 -8.65
C PHE A 151 -5.47 23.38 -7.60
N THR A 152 -4.38 23.86 -6.99
CA THR A 152 -4.45 24.88 -5.94
C THR A 152 -5.01 26.20 -6.46
N ALA A 153 -4.68 26.59 -7.70
CA ALA A 153 -5.21 27.79 -8.31
C ALA A 153 -6.73 27.71 -8.59
N LYS A 154 -7.23 26.50 -8.93
CA LYS A 154 -8.64 26.29 -9.29
C LYS A 154 -9.53 25.98 -8.09
N PHE A 155 -9.05 25.18 -7.14
CA PHE A 155 -9.87 24.63 -6.04
C PHE A 155 -9.41 25.07 -4.64
N GLY A 156 -8.28 25.78 -4.54
CA GLY A 156 -7.73 26.20 -3.25
C GLY A 156 -6.93 25.10 -2.55
N THR A 157 -6.77 25.22 -1.25
CA THR A 157 -6.12 24.25 -0.38
C THR A 157 -7.16 23.42 0.35
N LEU A 158 -6.89 22.11 0.48
CA LEU A 158 -7.71 21.20 1.26
C LEU A 158 -7.13 21.05 2.66
N ASP A 159 -8.01 21.02 3.65
CA ASP A 159 -7.67 20.68 5.03
C ASP A 159 -8.57 19.52 5.49
N TRP A 160 -8.12 18.29 5.21
CA TRP A 160 -8.85 17.09 5.62
C TRP A 160 -8.67 16.75 7.10
N ASP A 161 -7.75 17.40 7.79
CA ASP A 161 -7.67 17.28 9.25
C ASP A 161 -8.85 17.99 9.92
N ASP A 162 -9.32 19.10 9.32
CA ASP A 162 -10.49 19.85 9.79
C ASP A 162 -11.81 19.34 9.18
N ASP A 163 -11.84 19.12 7.87
CA ASP A 163 -13.03 18.60 7.17
C ASP A 163 -12.70 17.40 6.26
N PRO A 164 -12.62 16.18 6.82
CA PRO A 164 -12.37 14.95 6.02
C PRO A 164 -13.55 14.58 5.10
N GLY A 165 -14.71 15.24 5.26
CA GLY A 165 -15.87 15.10 4.39
C GLY A 165 -15.80 15.94 3.12
N GLN A 166 -14.88 16.91 3.02
CA GLN A 166 -14.74 17.77 1.85
C GLN A 166 -14.20 16.97 0.65
N PRO A 167 -14.91 16.95 -0.50
CA PRO A 167 -14.38 16.37 -1.73
C PRO A 167 -13.12 17.08 -2.22
N ILE A 168 -12.18 16.33 -2.81
CA ILE A 168 -10.95 16.90 -3.39
C ILE A 168 -11.24 17.94 -4.47
N ALA A 169 -12.25 17.69 -5.29
CA ALA A 169 -12.74 18.59 -6.34
C ALA A 169 -14.16 18.17 -6.71
N PRO A 170 -14.91 18.95 -7.52
CA PRO A 170 -16.21 18.52 -8.01
C PRO A 170 -16.15 17.14 -8.69
N GLY A 171 -17.07 16.25 -8.31
CA GLY A 171 -17.10 14.86 -8.79
C GLY A 171 -15.98 13.97 -8.25
N GLY A 172 -15.14 14.47 -7.36
CA GLY A 172 -14.11 13.69 -6.67
C GLY A 172 -14.57 13.13 -5.33
N GLU A 173 -13.75 12.32 -4.72
CA GLU A 173 -14.00 11.75 -3.40
C GLU A 173 -13.56 12.69 -2.29
N SER A 174 -14.19 12.56 -1.13
CA SER A 174 -13.68 13.05 0.15
C SER A 174 -12.76 12.00 0.78
N TRP A 175 -11.93 12.40 1.75
CA TRP A 175 -11.11 11.45 2.49
C TRP A 175 -11.93 10.37 3.19
N THR A 176 -13.04 10.76 3.84
CA THR A 176 -13.96 9.83 4.49
C THR A 176 -14.58 8.85 3.50
N GLY A 177 -15.02 9.33 2.32
CA GLY A 177 -15.57 8.48 1.26
C GLY A 177 -14.57 7.46 0.75
N PHE A 178 -13.34 7.93 0.52
CA PHE A 178 -12.22 7.11 0.09
C PHE A 178 -11.90 5.98 1.09
N VAL A 179 -11.72 6.32 2.37
CA VAL A 179 -11.44 5.34 3.44
C VAL A 179 -12.56 4.30 3.53
N ASN A 180 -13.82 4.71 3.47
CA ASN A 180 -14.96 3.80 3.51
C ASN A 180 -15.01 2.87 2.29
N ARG A 181 -14.72 3.38 1.09
CA ARG A 181 -14.64 2.55 -0.12
C ARG A 181 -13.55 1.49 -0.01
N VAL A 182 -12.36 1.89 0.42
CA VAL A 182 -11.23 0.96 0.60
C VAL A 182 -11.57 -0.10 1.64
N ALA A 183 -12.13 0.31 2.79
CA ALA A 183 -12.55 -0.61 3.86
C ALA A 183 -13.52 -1.68 3.34
N GLY A 184 -14.60 -1.25 2.68
CA GLY A 184 -15.61 -2.15 2.12
C GLY A 184 -15.05 -3.08 1.03
N THR A 185 -14.15 -2.57 0.19
CA THR A 185 -13.47 -3.38 -0.84
C THR A 185 -12.61 -4.48 -0.20
N LEU A 186 -11.81 -4.13 0.80
CA LEU A 186 -10.95 -5.10 1.48
C LEU A 186 -11.77 -6.16 2.24
N ASP A 187 -12.88 -5.77 2.87
CA ASP A 187 -13.79 -6.72 3.54
C ASP A 187 -14.42 -7.68 2.51
N SER A 188 -14.81 -7.17 1.35
CA SER A 188 -15.34 -7.99 0.25
C SER A 188 -14.31 -8.99 -0.26
N LEU A 189 -13.06 -8.53 -0.50
CA LEU A 189 -11.97 -9.41 -0.93
C LEU A 189 -11.67 -10.49 0.13
N ALA A 190 -11.57 -10.11 1.39
CA ALA A 190 -11.33 -11.06 2.48
C ALA A 190 -12.45 -12.10 2.61
N GLY A 191 -13.71 -11.68 2.45
CA GLY A 191 -14.88 -12.56 2.49
C GLY A 191 -14.96 -13.50 1.29
N THR A 192 -14.63 -13.03 0.09
CA THR A 192 -14.64 -13.82 -1.15
C THR A 192 -13.51 -14.85 -1.20
N HIS A 193 -12.35 -14.50 -0.66
CA HIS A 193 -11.10 -15.29 -0.77
C HIS A 193 -10.69 -15.94 0.55
N ARG A 194 -11.66 -16.50 1.28
CA ARG A 194 -11.38 -17.16 2.57
C ARG A 194 -10.33 -18.26 2.44
N GLY A 195 -9.32 -18.22 3.31
CA GLY A 195 -8.23 -19.19 3.32
C GLY A 195 -7.22 -19.06 2.17
N GLN A 196 -7.34 -18.04 1.34
CA GLN A 196 -6.48 -17.78 0.18
C GLN A 196 -5.44 -16.70 0.43
N VAL A 197 -4.46 -16.62 -0.46
CA VAL A 197 -3.48 -15.53 -0.54
C VAL A 197 -3.87 -14.62 -1.70
N VAL A 198 -4.26 -13.40 -1.37
CA VAL A 198 -4.68 -12.35 -2.30
C VAL A 198 -3.55 -11.34 -2.42
N VAL A 199 -3.01 -11.16 -3.61
CA VAL A 199 -2.03 -10.11 -3.89
C VAL A 199 -2.75 -8.94 -4.55
N VAL A 200 -2.45 -7.71 -4.10
CA VAL A 200 -3.16 -6.49 -4.53
C VAL A 200 -2.14 -5.42 -4.91
N ALA A 201 -2.04 -5.08 -6.18
CA ALA A 201 -1.27 -3.92 -6.64
C ALA A 201 -2.14 -2.65 -6.54
N CYS A 202 -1.75 -1.73 -5.66
CA CYS A 202 -2.55 -0.55 -5.32
C CYS A 202 -1.67 0.69 -5.05
N HIS A 203 -2.11 1.59 -4.19
CA HIS A 203 -1.56 2.93 -3.98
C HIS A 203 -1.23 3.19 -2.52
N ALA A 204 -0.46 4.24 -2.27
CA ALA A 204 -0.10 4.65 -0.90
C ALA A 204 -1.35 4.97 -0.06
N GLY A 205 -2.26 5.77 -0.62
CA GLY A 205 -3.50 6.14 0.08
C GLY A 205 -4.39 4.93 0.39
N VAL A 206 -4.45 3.92 -0.51
CA VAL A 206 -5.21 2.67 -0.26
C VAL A 206 -4.62 1.89 0.90
N ILE A 207 -3.28 1.80 0.97
CA ILE A 207 -2.59 1.15 2.10
C ILE A 207 -2.84 1.93 3.39
N GLU A 208 -2.72 3.25 3.35
CA GLU A 208 -3.01 4.13 4.49
C GLU A 208 -4.47 4.00 4.96
N ALA A 209 -5.43 4.05 4.03
CA ALA A 209 -6.84 3.85 4.34
C ALA A 209 -7.12 2.48 4.96
N SER A 210 -6.40 1.42 4.54
CA SER A 210 -6.52 0.10 5.17
C SER A 210 -6.10 0.11 6.64
N LEU A 211 -5.03 0.84 6.97
CA LEU A 211 -4.56 0.99 8.35
C LEU A 211 -5.58 1.77 9.19
N LEU A 212 -6.06 2.91 8.66
CA LEU A 212 -7.05 3.74 9.35
C LEU A 212 -8.36 2.99 9.62
N ALA A 213 -8.80 2.18 8.67
CA ALA A 213 -10.05 1.42 8.78
C ALA A 213 -9.95 0.21 9.72
N LYS A 214 -8.77 -0.43 9.82
CA LYS A 214 -8.61 -1.71 10.53
C LYS A 214 -7.88 -1.60 11.87
N LEU A 215 -7.21 -0.47 12.14
CA LEU A 215 -6.56 -0.19 13.41
C LEU A 215 -7.38 0.82 14.20
N PRO A 216 -8.32 0.40 15.08
CA PRO A 216 -9.08 1.33 15.90
C PRO A 216 -8.15 2.01 16.88
N VAL A 217 -7.87 3.29 16.64
CA VAL A 217 -7.13 4.13 17.58
C VAL A 217 -8.14 4.74 18.54
N ALA A 218 -8.04 4.41 19.82
CA ALA A 218 -8.90 4.99 20.85
C ALA A 218 -8.75 6.53 20.85
N GLY A 219 -9.85 7.24 20.58
CA GLY A 219 -9.85 8.70 20.45
C GLY A 219 -9.78 9.22 19.01
N GLY A 220 -9.73 8.33 18.01
CA GLY A 220 -9.58 8.70 16.61
C GLY A 220 -8.20 9.26 16.27
N LEU A 221 -7.94 9.51 15.00
CA LEU A 221 -6.72 10.21 14.54
C LEU A 221 -6.91 11.74 14.52
N ALA A 222 -8.07 12.26 14.94
CA ALA A 222 -8.31 13.68 15.01
C ALA A 222 -7.27 14.33 15.95
N GLY A 223 -6.42 15.18 15.39
CA GLY A 223 -5.31 15.83 16.10
C GLY A 223 -4.03 14.98 16.23
N ALA A 224 -4.02 13.72 15.81
CA ALA A 224 -2.79 12.96 15.68
C ALA A 224 -2.05 13.42 14.41
N ARG A 225 -0.95 14.12 14.58
CA ARG A 225 -0.07 14.52 13.46
C ARG A 225 0.73 13.27 12.99
N LEU A 226 0.03 12.25 12.51
CA LEU A 226 0.61 11.02 12.00
C LEU A 226 0.67 11.08 10.48
N GLN A 227 1.86 11.00 9.93
CA GLN A 227 2.07 10.82 8.50
C GLN A 227 2.68 9.45 8.27
N LEU A 228 1.98 8.61 7.53
CA LEU A 228 2.49 7.32 7.10
C LEU A 228 3.29 7.50 5.82
N ARG A 229 4.48 6.91 5.78
CA ARG A 229 5.30 6.88 4.58
C ARG A 229 5.34 5.49 4.02
N THR A 230 4.67 5.29 2.89
CA THR A 230 4.66 4.02 2.16
C THR A 230 5.57 4.15 0.95
N GLU A 231 6.63 3.36 0.86
CA GLU A 231 7.60 3.43 -0.24
C GLU A 231 7.04 2.75 -1.51
N HIS A 232 7.53 3.17 -2.70
CA HIS A 232 7.18 2.51 -3.95
C HIS A 232 7.67 1.05 -3.96
N ALA A 233 6.89 0.15 -4.54
CA ALA A 233 7.15 -1.28 -4.57
C ALA A 233 7.35 -1.92 -3.18
N SER A 234 6.77 -1.32 -2.13
CA SER A 234 6.72 -1.91 -0.80
C SER A 234 5.52 -2.82 -0.65
N MET A 235 5.62 -3.77 0.27
CA MET A 235 4.53 -4.68 0.65
C MET A 235 3.98 -4.31 2.03
N THR A 236 2.66 -4.40 2.17
CA THR A 236 1.94 -4.34 3.45
C THR A 236 1.04 -5.56 3.53
N THR A 237 1.18 -6.34 4.59
CA THR A 237 0.54 -7.65 4.69
C THR A 237 -0.45 -7.71 5.84
N TRP A 238 -1.68 -8.04 5.50
CA TRP A 238 -2.74 -8.36 6.44
C TRP A 238 -3.03 -9.86 6.46
N GLU A 239 -3.32 -10.38 7.63
CA GLU A 239 -3.89 -11.71 7.83
C GLU A 239 -5.27 -11.57 8.48
N ILE A 240 -6.25 -12.22 7.90
CA ILE A 240 -7.63 -12.17 8.34
C ILE A 240 -8.06 -13.59 8.74
N ASP A 241 -8.39 -13.76 10.01
CA ASP A 241 -8.85 -15.02 10.57
C ASP A 241 -10.21 -14.78 11.25
N GLU A 242 -11.24 -15.39 10.71
CA GLU A 242 -12.64 -15.05 10.97
C GLU A 242 -12.91 -13.56 10.64
N GLU A 243 -13.11 -12.70 11.65
CA GLU A 243 -13.32 -11.25 11.49
C GLU A 243 -12.13 -10.43 12.04
N ARG A 244 -11.07 -11.11 12.48
CA ARG A 244 -9.91 -10.45 13.10
C ARG A 244 -8.85 -10.14 12.06
N TRP A 245 -8.57 -8.86 11.88
CA TRP A 245 -7.48 -8.34 11.06
C TRP A 245 -6.19 -8.24 11.88
N ARG A 246 -5.09 -8.80 11.35
CA ARG A 246 -3.74 -8.72 11.94
C ARG A 246 -2.80 -8.10 10.93
N LEU A 247 -2.16 -6.99 11.27
CA LEU A 247 -1.08 -6.43 10.46
C LEU A 247 0.18 -7.25 10.71
N LEU A 248 0.66 -7.96 9.70
CA LEU A 248 1.88 -8.78 9.79
C LEU A 248 3.13 -7.98 9.42
N GLY A 249 3.00 -7.03 8.51
CA GLY A 249 4.09 -6.15 8.08
C GLY A 249 3.55 -4.91 7.39
N TYR A 250 4.26 -3.80 7.57
CA TYR A 250 3.97 -2.54 6.92
C TYR A 250 5.21 -2.02 6.20
N ASN A 251 5.03 -1.56 4.96
CA ASN A 251 6.07 -0.87 4.19
C ASN A 251 7.38 -1.68 4.05
N ASP A 252 7.25 -3.00 3.84
CA ASP A 252 8.39 -3.88 3.62
C ASP A 252 8.92 -3.71 2.19
N VAL A 253 10.15 -3.22 2.07
CA VAL A 253 10.81 -2.94 0.79
C VAL A 253 11.90 -3.96 0.49
N ALA A 254 12.06 -4.31 -0.79
CA ALA A 254 13.21 -5.07 -1.25
C ALA A 254 14.48 -4.21 -1.06
N ARG A 255 15.22 -4.44 0.02
CA ARG A 255 16.52 -3.78 0.23
C ARG A 255 17.58 -4.60 -0.48
N PRO A 256 18.53 -3.95 -1.20
CA PRO A 256 19.72 -4.66 -1.66
C PRO A 256 20.43 -5.25 -0.42
N ALA A 257 20.93 -6.48 -0.56
CA ALA A 257 21.76 -7.07 0.49
C ALA A 257 22.88 -6.08 0.85
N PRO A 258 23.17 -5.87 2.15
CA PRO A 258 24.27 -5.01 2.53
C PRO A 258 25.55 -5.53 1.84
N ALA A 259 26.24 -4.63 1.13
CA ALA A 259 27.54 -4.97 0.60
C ALA A 259 28.48 -5.13 1.82
N TRP A 260 28.90 -6.36 2.06
CA TRP A 260 29.95 -6.72 3.05
C TRP A 260 31.31 -6.50 2.46
#